data_c716b6b96f5f4055c45f442ee50c495b
#
_entry.id   c716b6b96f5f4055c45f442ee50c495b
#
_cell.length_a   1.000
_cell.length_b   1.000
_cell.length_c   1.000
_cell.angle_alpha   90.00
_cell.angle_beta   90.00
_cell.angle_gamma   90.00
#
_symmetry.space_group_name_H-M   'P 1'
#
loop_
_entity.id
_entity.type
_entity.pdbx_description
1 polymer ?
#
loop_
_entity_poly.entity_id
_entity_poly.type
_entity_poly.pdbx_seq_one_letter_code
_entity_poly.pdbx_strand_id
1 'polypeptide(L)'
;MITNKDLKRCSQQVFTYSAQYQAPFYGREKSIIEMQDKTASLKPGEVLMISQPLGTGKTFLVNHMISEEKINVPRNSNFLTAKGVDENPDLMNQFPGDILIVDEVDIKTTYKKLTGGMSNLQEYLNKSEKKAIVIGDFSLKDPKLNDCLHNQQMLTEFEQLDREFLRGVLKQRFEYFMPNYLDVDFCLEDVIDAELINYLSPEWMKTVNSFRGVFSLLQSVVNSDKYVRFNNDKAYLEISMFKEYLADDDSLDLDEEVQYEFLNVLREYLRSEFPKGAGITSGFTVDELYQLAQMGEIDTEYDDFADEILYPLAVSDLLVSTGIPTYDEDDGQFIRRPAPFVPSLKLLLSVY
;
A
#
# COMPACT_ATOMS: atom_id res chain seq x y z
N MET A 1 -16.53 -4.85 -27.15
CA MET A 1 -15.17 -5.47 -27.22
C MET A 1 -14.13 -4.40 -26.95
N ILE A 2 -13.27 -4.58 -25.94
CA ILE A 2 -12.25 -3.62 -25.52
C ILE A 2 -11.06 -3.68 -26.48
N THR A 3 -10.61 -2.53 -27.00
CA THR A 3 -9.36 -2.44 -27.76
C THR A 3 -8.20 -2.05 -26.83
N ASN A 4 -6.95 -2.30 -27.26
CA ASN A 4 -5.76 -1.86 -26.49
C ASN A 4 -5.74 -0.34 -26.29
N LYS A 5 -6.23 0.43 -27.26
CA LYS A 5 -6.35 1.88 -27.16
C LYS A 5 -7.33 2.30 -26.06
N ASP A 6 -8.46 1.59 -25.96
CA ASP A 6 -9.47 1.85 -24.93
C ASP A 6 -8.91 1.48 -23.55
N LEU A 7 -8.23 0.33 -23.46
CA LEU A 7 -7.62 -0.12 -22.21
C LEU A 7 -6.54 0.87 -21.73
N LYS A 8 -5.65 1.34 -22.62
CA LYS A 8 -4.68 2.40 -22.28
C LYS A 8 -5.35 3.67 -21.78
N ARG A 9 -6.38 4.13 -22.52
CA ARG A 9 -7.11 5.35 -22.15
C ARG A 9 -7.76 5.26 -20.78
N CYS A 10 -8.26 4.09 -20.41
CA CYS A 10 -8.97 3.87 -19.15
C CYS A 10 -8.07 3.28 -18.06
N SER A 11 -6.79 2.96 -18.33
CA SER A 11 -5.89 2.27 -17.41
C SER A 11 -5.75 2.99 -16.06
N GLN A 12 -5.65 4.31 -16.07
CA GLN A 12 -5.58 5.11 -14.84
C GLN A 12 -6.82 4.99 -13.97
N GLN A 13 -7.98 4.71 -14.56
CA GLN A 13 -9.23 4.53 -13.82
C GLN A 13 -9.39 3.09 -13.33
N VAL A 14 -9.19 2.13 -14.24
CA VAL A 14 -9.33 0.69 -13.94
C VAL A 14 -8.30 0.23 -12.92
N PHE A 15 -7.05 0.66 -13.05
CA PHE A 15 -5.92 0.25 -12.21
C PHE A 15 -5.50 1.28 -11.16
N THR A 16 -6.39 2.22 -10.81
CA THR A 16 -6.09 3.17 -9.73
C THR A 16 -6.04 2.47 -8.37
N TYR A 17 -5.09 2.91 -7.53
CA TYR A 17 -4.96 2.45 -6.15
C TYR A 17 -5.20 3.57 -5.12
N SER A 18 -5.55 4.77 -5.56
CA SER A 18 -5.84 5.89 -4.66
C SER A 18 -7.12 5.65 -3.87
N ALA A 19 -7.05 5.76 -2.56
CA ALA A 19 -8.20 5.63 -1.67
C ALA A 19 -9.22 6.78 -1.83
N GLN A 20 -8.82 7.89 -2.44
CA GLN A 20 -9.69 9.04 -2.72
C GLN A 20 -10.49 8.85 -4.02
N TYR A 21 -10.15 7.86 -4.82
CA TYR A 21 -10.82 7.61 -6.08
C TYR A 21 -12.13 6.83 -5.85
N GLN A 22 -13.20 7.23 -6.53
CA GLN A 22 -14.51 6.57 -6.45
C GLN A 22 -14.51 5.25 -7.25
N ALA A 23 -13.70 4.29 -6.83
CA ALA A 23 -13.72 2.95 -7.37
C ALA A 23 -14.79 2.12 -6.63
N PRO A 24 -15.43 1.16 -7.31
CA PRO A 24 -16.37 0.27 -6.66
C PRO A 24 -15.64 -0.58 -5.61
N PHE A 25 -16.29 -0.78 -4.47
CA PHE A 25 -15.78 -1.64 -3.41
C PHE A 25 -16.22 -3.08 -3.67
N TYR A 26 -15.32 -4.03 -3.47
CA TYR A 26 -15.57 -5.45 -3.67
C TYR A 26 -15.05 -6.29 -2.51
N GLY A 27 -15.83 -7.27 -2.12
CA GLY A 27 -15.44 -8.25 -1.10
C GLY A 27 -15.35 -7.67 0.32
N ARG A 28 -14.58 -8.34 1.16
CA ARG A 28 -14.34 -7.97 2.56
C ARG A 28 -15.57 -8.00 3.45
N GLU A 29 -16.52 -8.89 3.16
CA GLU A 29 -17.77 -9.01 3.91
C GLU A 29 -17.51 -9.30 5.39
N LYS A 30 -16.51 -10.12 5.70
CA LYS A 30 -16.11 -10.43 7.09
C LYS A 30 -15.52 -9.21 7.79
N SER A 31 -14.60 -8.50 7.10
CA SER A 31 -14.02 -7.25 7.63
C SER A 31 -15.10 -6.21 7.89
N ILE A 32 -16.08 -6.08 6.99
CA ILE A 32 -17.21 -5.14 7.12
C ILE A 32 -18.04 -5.47 8.36
N ILE A 33 -18.47 -6.73 8.51
CA ILE A 33 -19.28 -7.18 9.64
C ILE A 33 -18.53 -6.96 10.95
N GLU A 34 -17.29 -7.45 11.04
CA GLU A 34 -16.48 -7.28 12.25
C GLU A 34 -16.27 -5.80 12.60
N MET A 35 -15.98 -4.96 11.60
CA MET A 35 -15.79 -3.54 11.81
C MET A 35 -17.06 -2.85 12.30
N GLN A 36 -18.23 -3.19 11.76
CA GLN A 36 -19.52 -2.67 12.24
C GLN A 36 -19.74 -3.04 13.70
N ASP A 37 -19.59 -4.32 14.06
CA ASP A 37 -19.83 -4.83 15.41
C ASP A 37 -18.87 -4.18 16.42
N LYS A 38 -17.57 -4.13 16.09
CA LYS A 38 -16.57 -3.51 16.96
C LYS A 38 -16.79 -2.00 17.11
N THR A 39 -17.04 -1.29 16.01
CA THR A 39 -17.29 0.15 16.06
C THR A 39 -18.53 0.48 16.88
N ALA A 40 -19.59 -0.32 16.76
CA ALA A 40 -20.81 -0.16 17.56
C ALA A 40 -20.59 -0.43 19.05
N SER A 41 -19.69 -1.37 19.39
CA SER A 41 -19.37 -1.75 20.78
C SER A 41 -18.34 -0.85 21.46
N LEU A 42 -17.62 0.00 20.70
CA LEU A 42 -16.63 0.92 21.27
C LEU A 42 -17.26 1.85 22.30
N LYS A 43 -16.58 2.01 23.43
CA LYS A 43 -16.92 2.97 24.47
C LYS A 43 -16.07 4.24 24.31
N PRO A 44 -16.50 5.35 24.93
CA PRO A 44 -15.65 6.54 25.02
C PRO A 44 -14.25 6.19 25.55
N GLY A 45 -13.23 6.74 24.90
CA GLY A 45 -11.82 6.45 25.22
C GLY A 45 -11.25 5.19 24.55
N GLU A 46 -12.07 4.37 23.90
CA GLU A 46 -11.59 3.15 23.22
C GLU A 46 -11.19 3.39 21.75
N VAL A 47 -10.28 2.53 21.27
CA VAL A 47 -9.71 2.61 19.91
C VAL A 47 -9.92 1.30 19.17
N LEU A 48 -10.44 1.37 17.94
CA LEU A 48 -10.40 0.26 16.99
C LEU A 48 -9.18 0.41 16.10
N MET A 49 -8.32 -0.60 16.09
CA MET A 49 -7.07 -0.62 15.32
C MET A 49 -7.21 -1.50 14.08
N ILE A 50 -6.81 -0.96 12.92
CA ILE A 50 -6.77 -1.65 11.64
C ILE A 50 -5.33 -1.69 11.18
N SER A 51 -4.66 -2.82 11.38
CA SER A 51 -3.25 -2.99 11.01
C SER A 51 -3.09 -4.04 9.92
N GLN A 52 -2.54 -3.62 8.82
CA GLN A 52 -2.20 -4.48 7.67
C GLN A 52 -1.06 -3.82 6.89
N PRO A 53 -0.33 -4.55 6.03
CA PRO A 53 0.68 -3.99 5.16
C PRO A 53 0.17 -2.83 4.30
N LEU A 54 1.11 -2.01 3.82
CA LEU A 54 0.82 -0.88 2.95
C LEU A 54 0.13 -1.32 1.65
N GLY A 55 -0.85 -0.55 1.20
CA GLY A 55 -1.54 -0.80 -0.08
C GLY A 55 -2.58 -1.93 -0.07
N THR A 56 -2.88 -2.52 1.09
CA THR A 56 -3.89 -3.59 1.23
C THR A 56 -5.34 -3.11 1.21
N GLY A 57 -5.58 -1.79 1.20
CA GLY A 57 -6.92 -1.20 1.10
C GLY A 57 -7.60 -0.90 2.43
N LYS A 58 -6.86 -0.72 3.52
CA LYS A 58 -7.39 -0.33 4.85
C LYS A 58 -8.21 0.96 4.80
N THR A 59 -7.60 2.03 4.32
CA THR A 59 -8.22 3.34 4.15
C THR A 59 -9.44 3.27 3.23
N PHE A 60 -9.37 2.44 2.18
CA PHE A 60 -10.47 2.23 1.25
C PHE A 60 -11.66 1.53 1.92
N LEU A 61 -11.41 0.54 2.79
CA LEU A 61 -12.44 -0.11 3.60
C LEU A 61 -13.15 0.91 4.50
N VAL A 62 -12.39 1.74 5.24
CA VAL A 62 -12.97 2.75 6.14
C VAL A 62 -13.78 3.78 5.37
N ASN A 63 -13.29 4.25 4.23
CA ASN A 63 -14.03 5.15 3.34
C ASN A 63 -15.34 4.52 2.85
N HIS A 64 -15.32 3.24 2.47
CA HIS A 64 -16.52 2.51 2.09
C HIS A 64 -17.54 2.45 3.25
N MET A 65 -17.08 2.12 4.45
CA MET A 65 -17.95 2.06 5.64
C MET A 65 -18.62 3.41 5.96
N ILE A 66 -17.91 4.51 5.72
CA ILE A 66 -18.44 5.87 5.88
C ILE A 66 -19.46 6.19 4.77
N SER A 67 -19.11 5.90 3.51
CA SER A 67 -19.97 6.19 2.36
C SER A 67 -21.30 5.45 2.41
N GLU A 68 -21.29 4.23 2.92
CA GLU A 68 -22.46 3.37 3.11
C GLU A 68 -23.19 3.61 4.45
N GLU A 69 -22.77 4.62 5.23
CA GLU A 69 -23.33 4.94 6.56
C GLU A 69 -23.30 3.75 7.55
N LYS A 70 -22.35 2.84 7.36
CA LYS A 70 -22.16 1.66 8.22
C LYS A 70 -21.48 1.98 9.54
N ILE A 71 -20.81 3.13 9.61
CA ILE A 71 -20.22 3.68 10.82
C ILE A 71 -20.63 5.15 10.96
N ASN A 72 -20.80 5.61 12.20
CA ASN A 72 -21.28 6.97 12.48
C ASN A 72 -20.17 8.02 12.38
N VAL A 73 -19.68 8.24 11.16
CA VAL A 73 -18.71 9.27 10.81
C VAL A 73 -19.28 10.08 9.64
N PRO A 74 -19.26 11.42 9.68
CA PRO A 74 -19.75 12.23 8.58
C PRO A 74 -19.01 11.95 7.27
N ARG A 75 -19.74 11.85 6.15
CA ARG A 75 -19.21 11.45 4.82
C ARG A 75 -18.06 12.30 4.30
N ASN A 76 -17.98 13.56 4.68
CA ASN A 76 -16.94 14.49 4.22
C ASN A 76 -15.82 14.70 5.25
N SER A 77 -15.63 13.76 6.18
CA SER A 77 -14.58 13.86 7.18
C SER A 77 -13.23 13.59 6.55
N ASN A 78 -12.29 14.53 6.66
CA ASN A 78 -10.90 14.29 6.33
C ASN A 78 -10.24 13.46 7.44
N PHE A 79 -9.54 12.42 7.07
CA PHE A 79 -8.81 11.62 8.06
C PHE A 79 -7.65 12.45 8.62
N LEU A 80 -7.43 12.30 9.91
CA LEU A 80 -6.25 12.84 10.57
C LEU A 80 -5.06 11.92 10.25
N THR A 81 -3.86 12.47 10.13
CA THR A 81 -2.66 11.65 10.05
C THR A 81 -2.01 11.57 11.43
N ALA A 82 -1.28 10.49 11.71
CA ALA A 82 -0.55 10.36 12.97
C ALA A 82 0.42 11.54 13.19
N LYS A 83 1.09 11.99 12.11
CA LYS A 83 1.93 13.18 12.12
C LYS A 83 1.14 14.43 12.46
N GLY A 84 -0.01 14.63 11.82
CA GLY A 84 -0.85 15.80 12.06
C GLY A 84 -1.32 15.90 13.52
N VAL A 85 -1.69 14.77 14.13
CA VAL A 85 -2.09 14.72 15.56
C VAL A 85 -0.92 15.04 16.49
N ASP A 86 0.31 14.64 16.13
CA ASP A 86 1.51 14.96 16.91
C ASP A 86 1.88 16.45 16.80
N GLU A 87 1.91 17.00 15.59
CA GLU A 87 2.30 18.39 15.31
C GLU A 87 1.25 19.42 15.75
N ASN A 88 -0.03 19.07 15.62
CA ASN A 88 -1.15 19.95 15.99
C ASN A 88 -2.32 19.17 16.60
N PRO A 89 -2.29 18.90 17.91
CA PRO A 89 -3.37 18.18 18.59
C PRO A 89 -4.75 18.82 18.48
N ASP A 90 -4.83 20.13 18.21
CA ASP A 90 -6.11 20.84 18.05
C ASP A 90 -6.91 20.38 16.83
N LEU A 91 -6.28 19.72 15.87
CA LEU A 91 -6.98 19.10 14.73
C LEU A 91 -8.05 18.10 15.19
N MET A 92 -7.85 17.43 16.32
CA MET A 92 -8.82 16.48 16.87
C MET A 92 -10.12 17.19 17.32
N ASN A 93 -10.03 18.44 17.77
CA ASN A 93 -11.21 19.26 18.13
C ASN A 93 -12.04 19.63 16.92
N GLN A 94 -11.42 19.74 15.76
CA GLN A 94 -12.10 20.12 14.50
C GLN A 94 -12.71 18.93 13.79
N PHE A 95 -12.38 17.69 14.21
CA PHE A 95 -12.90 16.49 13.57
C PHE A 95 -14.39 16.32 13.89
N PRO A 96 -15.25 16.21 12.86
CA PRO A 96 -16.69 16.09 13.07
C PRO A 96 -17.06 14.69 13.57
N GLY A 97 -18.12 14.62 14.41
CA GLY A 97 -18.63 13.35 14.93
C GLY A 97 -17.92 12.82 16.16
N ASP A 98 -18.35 11.62 16.60
CA ASP A 98 -17.91 10.99 17.85
C ASP A 98 -16.76 10.01 17.66
N ILE A 99 -16.44 9.65 16.42
CA ILE A 99 -15.38 8.70 16.07
C ILE A 99 -14.35 9.43 15.22
N LEU A 100 -13.14 9.61 15.76
CA LEU A 100 -12.01 10.13 15.01
C LEU A 100 -11.44 9.03 14.12
N ILE A 101 -10.88 9.42 12.98
CA ILE A 101 -10.11 8.51 12.13
C ILE A 101 -8.70 9.06 12.01
N VAL A 102 -7.73 8.25 12.44
CA VAL A 102 -6.30 8.56 12.35
C VAL A 102 -5.65 7.53 11.42
N ASP A 103 -5.16 7.99 10.29
CA ASP A 103 -4.51 7.16 9.27
C ASP A 103 -2.99 7.41 9.24
N GLU A 104 -2.28 6.62 8.45
CA GLU A 104 -0.84 6.70 8.27
C GLU A 104 -0.05 6.49 9.57
N VAL A 105 -0.56 5.62 10.44
CA VAL A 105 0.15 5.22 11.64
C VAL A 105 1.17 4.14 11.28
N ASP A 106 2.45 4.52 11.27
CA ASP A 106 3.55 3.61 10.99
C ASP A 106 4.53 3.59 12.17
N ILE A 107 4.66 2.42 12.79
CA ILE A 107 5.50 2.23 13.97
C ILE A 107 7.00 2.35 13.63
N LYS A 108 7.38 2.06 12.39
CA LYS A 108 8.78 2.09 11.97
C LYS A 108 9.32 3.50 11.73
N THR A 109 8.44 4.43 11.40
CA THR A 109 8.82 5.77 10.94
C THR A 109 9.15 6.80 12.01
N THR A 110 9.45 6.50 13.20
CA THR A 110 9.94 7.45 14.23
C THR A 110 9.29 7.21 15.59
N TYR A 111 9.96 6.46 16.37
CA TYR A 111 9.57 6.10 17.72
C TYR A 111 9.20 7.27 18.64
N LYS A 112 9.83 8.44 18.50
CA LYS A 112 9.52 9.57 19.40
C LYS A 112 8.26 10.33 18.99
N LYS A 113 8.03 10.51 17.67
CA LYS A 113 6.88 11.29 17.19
C LYS A 113 5.60 10.46 17.16
N LEU A 114 5.68 9.17 16.83
CA LEU A 114 4.51 8.30 16.87
C LEU A 114 3.94 8.16 18.29
N THR A 115 4.81 7.92 19.26
CA THR A 115 4.38 7.82 20.67
C THR A 115 3.78 9.13 21.18
N GLY A 116 4.31 10.29 20.75
CA GLY A 116 3.75 11.60 21.06
C GLY A 116 2.33 11.76 20.52
N GLY A 117 2.13 11.51 19.22
CA GLY A 117 0.82 11.62 18.59
C GLY A 117 -0.21 10.64 19.14
N MET A 118 0.18 9.40 19.41
CA MET A 118 -0.73 8.41 20.00
C MET A 118 -1.04 8.70 21.47
N SER A 119 -0.09 9.22 22.25
CA SER A 119 -0.34 9.69 23.62
C SER A 119 -1.29 10.89 23.64
N ASN A 120 -1.11 11.84 22.73
CA ASN A 120 -2.02 12.98 22.54
C ASN A 120 -3.43 12.51 22.16
N LEU A 121 -3.54 11.52 21.27
CA LEU A 121 -4.82 10.92 20.89
C LEU A 121 -5.51 10.29 22.11
N GLN A 122 -4.82 9.46 22.89
CA GLN A 122 -5.40 8.81 24.06
C GLN A 122 -5.83 9.83 25.12
N GLU A 123 -5.00 10.83 25.39
CA GLU A 123 -5.35 11.91 26.33
C GLU A 123 -6.60 12.68 25.86
N TYR A 124 -6.67 12.98 24.57
CA TYR A 124 -7.83 13.63 23.99
C TYR A 124 -9.10 12.79 24.09
N LEU A 125 -9.05 11.49 23.74
CA LEU A 125 -10.18 10.57 23.85
C LEU A 125 -10.71 10.46 25.27
N ASN A 126 -9.81 10.41 26.24
CA ASN A 126 -10.20 10.35 27.67
C ASN A 126 -10.90 11.62 28.16
N LYS A 127 -10.61 12.78 27.54
CA LYS A 127 -11.21 14.08 27.92
C LYS A 127 -12.49 14.40 27.17
N SER A 128 -12.59 13.95 25.92
CA SER A 128 -13.65 14.35 24.98
C SER A 128 -14.83 13.37 24.87
N GLU A 129 -14.75 12.23 25.57
CA GLU A 129 -15.70 11.13 25.46
C GLU A 129 -15.84 10.58 24.01
N LYS A 130 -14.87 10.87 23.15
CA LYS A 130 -14.85 10.36 21.77
C LYS A 130 -14.16 8.99 21.70
N LYS A 131 -14.27 8.37 20.52
CA LYS A 131 -13.68 7.09 20.14
C LYS A 131 -12.75 7.29 18.96
N ALA A 132 -11.92 6.31 18.61
CA ALA A 132 -11.10 6.43 17.41
C ALA A 132 -11.02 5.12 16.62
N ILE A 133 -10.81 5.27 15.30
CA ILE A 133 -10.31 4.22 14.42
C ILE A 133 -8.89 4.62 14.01
N VAL A 134 -7.93 3.74 14.25
CA VAL A 134 -6.51 3.95 13.97
C VAL A 134 -6.09 2.99 12.87
N ILE A 135 -5.59 3.52 11.76
CA ILE A 135 -5.24 2.77 10.55
C ILE A 135 -3.73 2.84 10.35
N GLY A 136 -3.09 1.70 10.15
CA GLY A 136 -1.64 1.72 9.94
C GLY A 136 -1.04 0.35 9.60
N ASP A 137 0.28 0.30 9.69
CA ASP A 137 1.09 -0.91 9.64
C ASP A 137 1.87 -1.02 10.95
N PHE A 138 1.31 -1.73 11.90
CA PHE A 138 1.84 -1.86 13.25
C PHE A 138 1.53 -3.22 13.86
N SER A 139 2.29 -3.61 14.86
CA SER A 139 2.03 -4.83 15.64
C SER A 139 1.44 -4.46 17.00
N LEU A 140 0.34 -5.12 17.40
CA LEU A 140 -0.20 -5.02 18.77
C LEU A 140 0.79 -5.48 19.85
N LYS A 141 1.78 -6.26 19.46
CA LYS A 141 2.82 -6.72 20.38
C LYS A 141 3.90 -5.66 20.58
N ASP A 142 3.82 -4.52 19.86
CA ASP A 142 4.75 -3.43 20.11
C ASP A 142 4.45 -2.81 21.47
N PRO A 143 5.36 -2.96 22.46
CA PRO A 143 5.15 -2.44 23.79
C PRO A 143 4.94 -0.92 23.81
N LYS A 144 5.53 -0.18 22.89
CA LYS A 144 5.42 1.28 22.82
C LYS A 144 4.03 1.75 22.42
N LEU A 145 3.36 1.01 21.53
CA LEU A 145 1.98 1.32 21.17
C LEU A 145 1.04 1.04 22.36
N ASN A 146 1.27 -0.07 23.07
CA ASN A 146 0.51 -0.42 24.28
C ASN A 146 0.72 0.56 25.42
N ASP A 147 1.88 1.20 25.50
CA ASP A 147 2.16 2.24 26.49
C ASP A 147 1.41 3.55 26.19
N CYS A 148 1.06 3.79 24.92
CA CYS A 148 0.41 5.02 24.47
C CYS A 148 -1.11 4.91 24.34
N LEU A 149 -1.61 3.78 23.89
CA LEU A 149 -3.03 3.54 23.66
C LEU A 149 -3.55 2.46 24.62
N HIS A 150 -4.59 2.80 25.34
CA HIS A 150 -5.26 1.90 26.27
C HIS A 150 -6.63 1.48 25.71
N ASN A 151 -7.14 0.33 26.15
CA ASN A 151 -8.45 -0.17 25.74
C ASN A 151 -8.60 -0.33 24.21
N GLN A 152 -7.66 -1.04 23.61
CA GLN A 152 -7.60 -1.27 22.17
C GLN A 152 -8.40 -2.50 21.76
N GLN A 153 -9.13 -2.39 20.67
CA GLN A 153 -9.70 -3.52 19.92
C GLN A 153 -9.02 -3.60 18.55
N MET A 154 -8.80 -4.82 18.03
CA MET A 154 -8.25 -5.02 16.68
C MET A 154 -9.30 -5.50 15.72
N LEU A 155 -9.24 -5.03 14.48
CA LEU A 155 -9.86 -5.72 13.35
C LEU A 155 -9.00 -6.94 13.02
N THR A 156 -9.54 -8.13 13.18
CA THR A 156 -8.84 -9.42 12.98
C THR A 156 -9.18 -10.08 11.66
N GLU A 157 -10.41 -9.91 11.21
CA GLU A 157 -10.89 -10.43 9.92
C GLU A 157 -10.58 -9.43 8.80
N PHE A 158 -9.39 -9.55 8.20
CA PHE A 158 -9.02 -8.73 7.06
C PHE A 158 -8.60 -9.65 5.92
N GLU A 159 -9.48 -9.79 4.93
CA GLU A 159 -9.27 -10.70 3.81
C GLU A 159 -8.03 -10.26 3.02
N GLN A 160 -7.13 -11.21 2.81
CA GLN A 160 -5.89 -11.01 2.07
C GLN A 160 -6.16 -11.02 0.56
N LEU A 161 -5.26 -10.41 -0.20
CA LEU A 161 -5.35 -10.39 -1.65
C LEU A 161 -4.95 -11.77 -2.21
N ASP A 162 -5.93 -12.63 -2.37
CA ASP A 162 -5.79 -13.88 -3.09
C ASP A 162 -6.31 -13.77 -4.54
N ARG A 163 -6.19 -14.86 -5.27
CA ARG A 163 -6.61 -14.96 -6.68
C ARG A 163 -8.07 -14.59 -6.92
N GLU A 164 -8.98 -15.16 -6.14
CA GLU A 164 -10.42 -14.98 -6.35
C GLU A 164 -10.82 -13.55 -5.99
N PHE A 165 -10.21 -12.99 -4.95
CA PHE A 165 -10.44 -11.62 -4.56
C PHE A 165 -9.91 -10.65 -5.63
N LEU A 166 -8.68 -10.84 -6.12
CA LEU A 166 -8.12 -10.02 -7.22
C LEU A 166 -8.99 -10.11 -8.47
N ARG A 167 -9.41 -11.31 -8.86
CA ARG A 167 -10.29 -11.54 -10.01
C ARG A 167 -11.61 -10.79 -9.87
N GLY A 168 -12.25 -10.86 -8.71
CA GLY A 168 -13.50 -10.16 -8.44
C GLY A 168 -13.35 -8.64 -8.49
N VAL A 169 -12.28 -8.10 -7.87
CA VAL A 169 -11.98 -6.65 -7.91
C VAL A 169 -11.75 -6.18 -9.33
N LEU A 170 -10.92 -6.88 -10.11
CA LEU A 170 -10.64 -6.51 -11.50
C LEU A 170 -11.92 -6.53 -12.35
N LYS A 171 -12.71 -7.62 -12.27
CA LYS A 171 -13.98 -7.73 -13.00
C LYS A 171 -14.89 -6.54 -12.71
N GLN A 172 -15.13 -6.25 -11.43
CA GLN A 172 -16.01 -5.15 -11.01
C GLN A 172 -15.50 -3.78 -11.49
N ARG A 173 -14.18 -3.57 -11.51
CA ARG A 173 -13.59 -2.33 -12.01
C ARG A 173 -13.76 -2.17 -13.51
N PHE A 174 -13.56 -3.22 -14.28
CA PHE A 174 -13.86 -3.19 -15.71
C PHE A 174 -15.34 -2.86 -15.98
N GLU A 175 -16.25 -3.53 -15.29
CA GLU A 175 -17.70 -3.29 -15.42
C GLU A 175 -18.08 -1.85 -15.05
N TYR A 176 -17.43 -1.27 -14.05
CA TYR A 176 -17.73 0.09 -13.58
C TYR A 176 -17.11 1.19 -14.47
N PHE A 177 -15.84 1.06 -14.83
CA PHE A 177 -15.13 2.11 -15.58
C PHE A 177 -15.21 1.98 -17.08
N MET A 178 -15.53 0.80 -17.60
CA MET A 178 -15.58 0.53 -19.03
C MET A 178 -16.92 -0.04 -19.51
N PRO A 179 -18.09 0.34 -18.95
CA PRO A 179 -19.36 -0.32 -19.26
C PRO A 179 -19.74 -0.22 -20.75
N ASN A 180 -19.33 0.86 -21.44
CA ASN A 180 -19.64 1.08 -22.86
C ASN A 180 -18.79 0.25 -23.83
N TYR A 181 -17.77 -0.44 -23.32
CA TYR A 181 -16.83 -1.26 -24.11
C TYR A 181 -17.03 -2.76 -23.91
N LEU A 182 -17.85 -3.13 -22.92
CA LEU A 182 -18.10 -4.51 -22.56
C LEU A 182 -19.30 -5.07 -23.31
N ASP A 183 -19.20 -6.33 -23.69
CA ASP A 183 -20.34 -7.10 -24.19
C ASP A 183 -21.24 -7.52 -23.02
N VAL A 184 -22.50 -7.90 -23.30
CA VAL A 184 -23.49 -8.26 -22.27
C VAL A 184 -23.02 -9.44 -21.41
N ASP A 185 -22.26 -10.37 -22.02
CA ASP A 185 -21.75 -11.58 -21.37
C ASP A 185 -20.24 -11.43 -21.02
N PHE A 186 -19.79 -10.24 -20.61
CA PHE A 186 -18.39 -9.97 -20.30
C PHE A 186 -17.83 -10.95 -19.28
N CYS A 187 -16.74 -11.60 -19.65
CA CYS A 187 -15.89 -12.37 -18.77
C CYS A 187 -14.51 -11.68 -18.63
N LEU A 188 -13.94 -11.64 -17.43
CA LEU A 188 -12.63 -11.01 -17.21
C LEU A 188 -11.56 -11.67 -18.08
N GLU A 189 -11.69 -12.97 -18.33
CA GLU A 189 -10.79 -13.78 -19.14
C GLU A 189 -10.82 -13.38 -20.64
N ASP A 190 -11.77 -12.56 -21.06
CA ASP A 190 -11.77 -11.96 -22.41
C ASP A 190 -10.71 -10.87 -22.57
N VAL A 191 -10.18 -10.33 -21.46
CA VAL A 191 -9.21 -9.22 -21.40
C VAL A 191 -7.93 -9.58 -20.68
N ILE A 192 -8.00 -10.46 -19.68
CA ILE A 192 -6.85 -10.83 -18.82
C ILE A 192 -6.74 -12.35 -18.78
N ASP A 193 -5.54 -12.85 -19.09
CA ASP A 193 -5.23 -14.26 -18.94
C ASP A 193 -5.39 -14.74 -17.48
N ALA A 194 -6.05 -15.86 -17.30
CA ALA A 194 -6.23 -16.48 -15.98
C ALA A 194 -4.88 -16.85 -15.33
N GLU A 195 -3.86 -17.20 -16.11
CA GLU A 195 -2.51 -17.43 -15.61
C GLU A 195 -1.85 -16.15 -15.12
N LEU A 196 -2.14 -15.01 -15.75
CA LEU A 196 -1.66 -13.72 -15.28
C LEU A 196 -2.23 -13.36 -13.92
N ILE A 197 -3.52 -13.62 -13.67
CA ILE A 197 -4.13 -13.40 -12.35
C ILE A 197 -3.43 -14.24 -11.28
N ASN A 198 -3.12 -15.50 -11.59
CA ASN A 198 -2.34 -16.37 -10.69
C ASN A 198 -0.92 -15.84 -10.45
N TYR A 199 -0.28 -15.32 -11.49
CA TYR A 199 1.07 -14.76 -11.42
C TYR A 199 1.12 -13.50 -10.55
N LEU A 200 0.10 -12.64 -10.65
CA LEU A 200 0.00 -11.39 -9.86
C LEU A 200 -0.46 -11.63 -8.41
N SER A 201 -1.02 -12.78 -8.09
CA SER A 201 -1.52 -13.12 -6.76
C SER A 201 -1.14 -14.55 -6.34
N PRO A 202 0.16 -14.92 -6.35
CA PRO A 202 0.59 -16.25 -5.97
C PRO A 202 0.35 -16.47 -4.46
N GLU A 203 0.06 -17.73 -4.10
CA GLU A 203 -0.28 -18.14 -2.73
C GLU A 203 0.78 -17.71 -1.69
N TRP A 204 2.07 -17.76 -2.05
CA TRP A 204 3.16 -17.41 -1.17
C TRP A 204 3.28 -15.91 -0.90
N MET A 205 2.62 -15.06 -1.69
CA MET A 205 2.63 -13.60 -1.52
C MET A 205 1.42 -13.07 -0.73
N LYS A 206 0.50 -13.90 -0.27
CA LYS A 206 -0.73 -13.45 0.41
C LYS A 206 -0.51 -12.40 1.50
N THR A 207 0.58 -12.53 2.25
CA THR A 207 0.90 -11.63 3.37
C THR A 207 1.61 -10.35 2.98
N VAL A 208 2.21 -10.29 1.79
CA VAL A 208 3.01 -9.14 1.32
C VAL A 208 2.39 -8.46 0.09
N ASN A 209 1.47 -9.14 -0.59
CA ASN A 209 0.83 -8.61 -1.79
C ASN A 209 -0.14 -7.47 -1.46
N SER A 210 -0.19 -6.49 -2.35
CA SER A 210 -1.04 -5.33 -2.18
C SER A 210 -1.73 -4.93 -3.49
N PHE A 211 -2.92 -4.36 -3.39
CA PHE A 211 -3.61 -3.79 -4.55
C PHE A 211 -2.77 -2.70 -5.23
N ARG A 212 -2.04 -1.90 -4.44
CA ARG A 212 -1.14 -0.87 -4.99
C ARG A 212 -0.11 -1.50 -5.91
N GLY A 213 0.61 -2.53 -5.45
CA GLY A 213 1.62 -3.22 -6.26
C GLY A 213 1.05 -3.84 -7.53
N VAL A 214 -0.08 -4.56 -7.41
CA VAL A 214 -0.74 -5.18 -8.57
C VAL A 214 -1.19 -4.14 -9.59
N PHE A 215 -1.86 -3.08 -9.14
CA PHE A 215 -2.40 -2.07 -10.05
C PHE A 215 -1.32 -1.18 -10.65
N SER A 216 -0.26 -0.85 -9.90
CA SER A 216 0.90 -0.15 -10.44
C SER A 216 1.54 -0.97 -11.57
N LEU A 217 1.79 -2.25 -11.35
CA LEU A 217 2.38 -3.12 -12.36
C LEU A 217 1.47 -3.28 -13.61
N LEU A 218 0.17 -3.51 -13.41
CA LEU A 218 -0.80 -3.57 -14.51
C LEU A 218 -0.81 -2.27 -15.32
N GLN A 219 -0.81 -1.13 -14.65
CA GLN A 219 -0.80 0.18 -15.29
C GLN A 219 0.49 0.43 -16.07
N SER A 220 1.64 0.09 -15.51
CA SER A 220 2.94 0.26 -16.15
C SER A 220 3.04 -0.56 -17.43
N VAL A 221 2.66 -1.85 -17.40
CA VAL A 221 2.68 -2.72 -18.58
C VAL A 221 1.69 -2.23 -19.65
N VAL A 222 0.46 -1.88 -19.27
CA VAL A 222 -0.57 -1.41 -20.22
C VAL A 222 -0.17 -0.09 -20.88
N ASN A 223 0.50 0.79 -20.17
CA ASN A 223 0.94 2.08 -20.72
C ASN A 223 2.21 1.97 -21.59
N SER A 224 2.92 0.86 -21.53
CA SER A 224 4.12 0.63 -22.33
C SER A 224 3.76 0.17 -23.75
N ASP A 225 4.20 0.90 -24.77
CA ASP A 225 4.04 0.51 -26.18
C ASP A 225 4.94 -0.67 -26.57
N LYS A 226 5.98 -0.94 -25.78
CA LYS A 226 6.97 -1.99 -26.06
C LYS A 226 6.41 -3.39 -25.77
N TYR A 227 5.59 -3.54 -24.72
CA TYR A 227 5.17 -4.86 -24.22
C TYR A 227 3.74 -5.23 -24.61
N VAL A 228 2.83 -4.26 -24.74
CA VAL A 228 1.46 -4.54 -25.12
C VAL A 228 1.39 -4.86 -26.61
N ARG A 229 1.25 -6.12 -26.95
CA ARG A 229 1.15 -6.60 -28.32
C ARG A 229 -0.30 -6.54 -28.79
N PHE A 230 -0.51 -5.94 -29.96
CA PHE A 230 -1.81 -5.87 -30.60
C PHE A 230 -2.10 -7.19 -31.31
N ASN A 231 -2.87 -8.06 -30.69
CA ASN A 231 -3.44 -9.20 -31.38
C ASN A 231 -4.88 -8.85 -31.79
N ASN A 232 -5.11 -8.65 -33.09
CA ASN A 232 -6.45 -8.45 -33.70
C ASN A 232 -7.29 -7.29 -33.12
N ASP A 233 -6.70 -6.16 -32.77
CA ASP A 233 -7.36 -4.97 -32.19
C ASP A 233 -8.04 -5.19 -30.82
N LYS A 234 -8.00 -6.41 -30.26
CA LYS A 234 -8.54 -6.71 -28.93
C LYS A 234 -7.49 -6.49 -27.85
N ALA A 235 -7.91 -5.89 -26.74
CA ALA A 235 -7.08 -5.85 -25.54
C ALA A 235 -7.04 -7.24 -24.91
N TYR A 236 -5.84 -7.75 -24.72
CA TYR A 236 -5.63 -9.00 -24.00
C TYR A 236 -4.28 -8.97 -23.28
N LEU A 237 -4.32 -9.07 -21.96
CA LEU A 237 -3.14 -9.05 -21.11
C LEU A 237 -2.68 -10.49 -20.82
N GLU A 238 -1.53 -10.85 -21.33
CA GLU A 238 -0.92 -12.17 -21.18
C GLU A 238 0.25 -12.13 -20.19
N ILE A 239 0.46 -13.23 -19.47
CA ILE A 239 1.60 -13.40 -18.55
C ILE A 239 2.95 -13.16 -19.24
N SER A 240 3.09 -13.50 -20.52
CA SER A 240 4.31 -13.29 -21.30
C SER A 240 4.75 -11.82 -21.35
N MET A 241 3.78 -10.89 -21.48
CA MET A 241 4.03 -9.45 -21.52
C MET A 241 4.65 -8.97 -20.18
N PHE A 242 4.17 -9.47 -19.07
CA PHE A 242 4.65 -9.12 -17.74
C PHE A 242 6.05 -9.69 -17.48
N LYS A 243 6.29 -10.92 -17.90
CA LYS A 243 7.63 -11.53 -17.79
C LYS A 243 8.66 -10.80 -18.65
N GLU A 244 8.31 -10.40 -19.86
CA GLU A 244 9.16 -9.58 -20.72
C GLU A 244 9.44 -8.21 -20.10
N TYR A 245 8.39 -7.54 -19.56
CA TYR A 245 8.53 -6.26 -18.86
C TYR A 245 9.47 -6.35 -17.66
N LEU A 246 9.32 -7.38 -16.83
CA LEU A 246 10.13 -7.57 -15.63
C LEU A 246 11.58 -8.02 -15.91
N ALA A 247 11.82 -8.61 -17.09
CA ALA A 247 13.14 -9.04 -17.53
C ALA A 247 13.91 -7.97 -18.30
N ASP A 248 13.26 -6.86 -18.64
CA ASP A 248 13.85 -5.79 -19.43
C ASP A 248 14.43 -4.70 -18.52
N ASP A 249 15.74 -4.55 -18.54
CA ASP A 249 16.42 -3.53 -17.73
C ASP A 249 15.97 -2.11 -18.05
N ASP A 250 15.61 -1.81 -19.31
CA ASP A 250 15.02 -0.51 -19.67
C ASP A 250 13.70 -0.23 -18.92
N SER A 251 12.98 -1.27 -18.48
CA SER A 251 11.74 -1.12 -17.69
C SER A 251 12.01 -0.73 -16.24
N LEU A 252 13.24 -0.86 -15.78
CA LEU A 252 13.64 -0.54 -14.42
C LEU A 252 13.73 0.97 -14.21
N ASP A 253 13.99 1.73 -15.29
CA ASP A 253 14.08 3.21 -15.25
C ASP A 253 15.10 3.68 -14.21
N LEU A 254 16.29 3.06 -14.23
CA LEU A 254 17.43 3.39 -13.38
C LEU A 254 18.50 4.07 -14.24
N ASP A 255 19.07 5.14 -13.71
CA ASP A 255 19.99 6.00 -14.46
C ASP A 255 21.46 5.67 -14.22
N GLU A 256 21.79 5.01 -13.09
CA GLU A 256 23.17 4.81 -12.65
C GLU A 256 23.53 3.35 -12.42
N GLU A 257 24.77 2.97 -12.76
CA GLU A 257 25.30 1.61 -12.61
C GLU A 257 25.22 1.13 -11.14
N VAL A 258 25.51 1.99 -10.19
CA VAL A 258 25.45 1.69 -8.75
C VAL A 258 24.06 1.23 -8.29
N GLN A 259 22.99 1.75 -8.90
CA GLN A 259 21.62 1.35 -8.61
C GLN A 259 21.34 -0.08 -9.08
N TYR A 260 21.84 -0.47 -10.25
CA TYR A 260 21.74 -1.85 -10.75
C TYR A 260 22.56 -2.83 -9.92
N GLU A 261 23.78 -2.43 -9.52
CA GLU A 261 24.61 -3.24 -8.64
C GLU A 261 23.92 -3.52 -7.31
N PHE A 262 23.40 -2.47 -6.67
CA PHE A 262 22.66 -2.64 -5.41
C PHE A 262 21.38 -3.46 -5.60
N LEU A 263 20.63 -3.26 -6.69
CA LEU A 263 19.45 -4.05 -7.02
C LEU A 263 19.79 -5.55 -7.12
N ASN A 264 20.90 -5.90 -7.72
CA ASN A 264 21.35 -7.29 -7.82
C ASN A 264 21.71 -7.87 -6.45
N VAL A 265 22.42 -7.12 -5.61
CA VAL A 265 22.71 -7.51 -4.22
C VAL A 265 21.41 -7.74 -3.43
N LEU A 266 20.45 -6.83 -3.56
CA LEU A 266 19.16 -6.94 -2.91
C LEU A 266 18.36 -8.15 -3.40
N ARG A 267 18.35 -8.43 -4.71
CA ARG A 267 17.69 -9.63 -5.27
C ARG A 267 18.30 -10.94 -4.74
N GLU A 268 19.61 -11.02 -4.65
CA GLU A 268 20.31 -12.20 -4.10
C GLU A 268 20.00 -12.37 -2.61
N TYR A 269 20.04 -11.29 -1.85
CA TYR A 269 19.66 -11.29 -0.44
C TYR A 269 18.22 -11.77 -0.24
N LEU A 270 17.26 -11.24 -1.01
CA LEU A 270 15.87 -11.67 -0.93
C LEU A 270 15.70 -13.15 -1.24
N ARG A 271 16.43 -13.70 -2.23
CA ARG A 271 16.37 -15.13 -2.55
C ARG A 271 16.92 -16.01 -1.44
N SER A 272 18.02 -15.59 -0.79
CA SER A 272 18.69 -16.39 0.24
C SER A 272 17.96 -16.38 1.56
N GLU A 273 17.56 -15.19 2.03
CA GLU A 273 17.01 -15.01 3.37
C GLU A 273 15.49 -15.19 3.43
N PHE A 274 14.80 -14.96 2.31
CA PHE A 274 13.35 -15.01 2.23
C PHE A 274 12.86 -15.95 1.12
N PRO A 275 13.12 -17.25 1.21
CA PRO A 275 12.73 -18.18 0.16
C PRO A 275 11.22 -18.08 -0.12
N LYS A 276 10.88 -17.79 -1.39
CA LYS A 276 9.51 -17.53 -1.83
C LYS A 276 8.81 -16.39 -1.06
N GLY A 277 9.55 -15.35 -0.68
CA GLY A 277 9.00 -14.18 0.01
C GLY A 277 8.53 -14.41 1.44
N ALA A 278 8.75 -15.60 2.01
CA ALA A 278 8.33 -15.92 3.37
C ALA A 278 9.04 -15.03 4.40
N GLY A 279 8.27 -14.31 5.19
CA GLY A 279 8.81 -13.45 6.25
C GLY A 279 9.08 -11.99 5.85
N ILE A 280 8.89 -11.61 4.59
CA ILE A 280 8.96 -10.20 4.17
C ILE A 280 7.67 -9.49 4.63
N THR A 281 7.57 -9.18 5.91
CA THR A 281 6.33 -8.59 6.45
C THR A 281 6.45 -7.11 6.82
N SER A 282 7.68 -6.60 6.96
CA SER A 282 7.88 -5.32 7.62
C SER A 282 8.81 -4.33 6.89
N GLY A 283 9.33 -4.69 5.71
CA GLY A 283 10.29 -3.88 4.99
C GLY A 283 11.64 -3.72 5.70
N PHE A 284 12.50 -2.90 5.13
CA PHE A 284 13.87 -2.67 5.59
C PHE A 284 14.07 -1.20 5.95
N THR A 285 14.79 -0.92 7.00
CA THR A 285 15.25 0.43 7.32
C THR A 285 16.39 0.84 6.37
N VAL A 286 16.67 2.14 6.29
CA VAL A 286 17.84 2.63 5.55
C VAL A 286 19.13 1.99 6.06
N ASP A 287 19.26 1.86 7.39
CA ASP A 287 20.44 1.24 8.01
C ASP A 287 20.64 -0.22 7.60
N GLU A 288 19.57 -1.01 7.57
CA GLU A 288 19.61 -2.42 7.13
C GLU A 288 19.99 -2.52 5.65
N LEU A 289 19.44 -1.67 4.80
CA LEU A 289 19.77 -1.65 3.36
C LEU A 289 21.18 -1.12 3.11
N TYR A 290 21.64 -0.14 3.89
CA TYR A 290 23.02 0.32 3.80
C TYR A 290 24.03 -0.75 4.24
N GLN A 291 23.74 -1.49 5.31
CA GLN A 291 24.56 -2.63 5.69
C GLN A 291 24.62 -3.68 4.58
N LEU A 292 23.51 -3.93 3.90
CA LEU A 292 23.45 -4.82 2.75
C LEU A 292 24.33 -4.29 1.60
N ALA A 293 24.29 -2.99 1.31
CA ALA A 293 25.14 -2.36 0.30
C ALA A 293 26.63 -2.53 0.65
N GLN A 294 27.00 -2.32 1.90
CA GLN A 294 28.38 -2.54 2.35
C GLN A 294 28.82 -4.01 2.23
N MET A 295 27.94 -4.97 2.53
CA MET A 295 28.22 -6.40 2.32
C MET A 295 28.39 -6.77 0.84
N GLY A 296 27.70 -6.05 -0.04
CA GLY A 296 27.82 -6.18 -1.50
C GLY A 296 28.96 -5.36 -2.12
N GLU A 297 29.79 -4.71 -1.29
CA GLU A 297 30.92 -3.85 -1.74
C GLU A 297 30.46 -2.68 -2.64
N ILE A 298 29.23 -2.19 -2.44
CA ILE A 298 28.70 -1.04 -3.18
C ILE A 298 29.38 0.24 -2.69
N ASP A 299 29.99 0.99 -3.62
CA ASP A 299 30.72 2.22 -3.33
C ASP A 299 29.74 3.42 -3.18
N THR A 300 29.29 3.65 -1.95
CA THR A 300 28.41 4.78 -1.60
C THR A 300 28.63 5.16 -0.15
N GLU A 301 28.49 6.48 0.16
CA GLU A 301 28.50 6.95 1.53
C GLU A 301 27.10 6.85 2.14
N TYR A 302 27.03 6.69 3.48
CA TYR A 302 25.74 6.55 4.18
C TYR A 302 24.81 7.74 3.90
N ASP A 303 25.39 8.93 3.84
CA ASP A 303 24.64 10.17 3.66
C ASP A 303 24.03 10.31 2.27
N ASP A 304 24.61 9.72 1.26
CA ASP A 304 24.15 9.79 -0.12
C ASP A 304 23.33 8.56 -0.54
N PHE A 305 23.48 7.44 0.19
CA PHE A 305 22.85 6.16 -0.14
C PHE A 305 21.33 6.22 -0.36
N ALA A 306 20.62 6.97 0.47
CA ALA A 306 19.17 7.07 0.31
C ALA A 306 18.79 7.84 -0.96
N ASP A 307 19.50 8.94 -1.25
CA ASP A 307 19.19 9.83 -2.36
C ASP A 307 19.66 9.24 -3.69
N GLU A 308 20.84 8.62 -3.71
CA GLU A 308 21.45 8.08 -4.93
C GLU A 308 20.90 6.69 -5.32
N ILE A 309 20.47 5.88 -4.33
CA ILE A 309 20.07 4.49 -4.58
C ILE A 309 18.62 4.22 -4.19
N LEU A 310 18.23 4.48 -2.95
CA LEU A 310 16.92 4.01 -2.48
C LEU A 310 15.74 4.78 -3.08
N TYR A 311 15.85 6.10 -3.23
CA TYR A 311 14.79 6.88 -3.85
C TYR A 311 14.63 6.61 -5.34
N PRO A 312 15.69 6.49 -6.16
CA PRO A 312 15.57 6.00 -7.53
C PRO A 312 14.87 4.64 -7.64
N LEU A 313 15.23 3.67 -6.79
CA LEU A 313 14.54 2.38 -6.74
C LEU A 313 13.06 2.50 -6.34
N ALA A 314 12.72 3.48 -5.51
CA ALA A 314 11.33 3.74 -5.13
C ALA A 314 10.56 4.45 -6.26
N VAL A 315 11.18 5.36 -6.99
CA VAL A 315 10.58 6.01 -8.17
C VAL A 315 10.30 4.99 -9.27
N SER A 316 11.19 4.02 -9.43
CA SER A 316 11.06 2.92 -10.41
C SER A 316 10.10 1.80 -9.98
N ASP A 317 9.33 2.00 -8.89
CA ASP A 317 8.42 1.00 -8.32
C ASP A 317 9.10 -0.34 -7.91
N LEU A 318 10.39 -0.34 -7.62
CA LEU A 318 11.10 -1.52 -7.11
C LEU A 318 11.05 -1.60 -5.59
N LEU A 319 11.07 -0.46 -4.93
CA LEU A 319 10.82 -0.33 -3.51
C LEU A 319 9.60 0.55 -3.28
N VAL A 320 8.88 0.32 -2.19
CA VAL A 320 7.80 1.21 -1.73
C VAL A 320 8.28 1.89 -0.47
N SER A 321 8.51 3.20 -0.55
CA SER A 321 8.79 4.00 0.64
C SER A 321 7.50 4.39 1.34
N THR A 322 7.45 4.21 2.66
CA THR A 322 6.31 4.60 3.49
C THR A 322 6.42 6.04 4.01
N GLY A 323 7.55 6.71 3.77
CA GLY A 323 7.79 8.08 4.23
C GLY A 323 8.17 9.03 3.09
N ILE A 324 7.55 10.20 3.06
CA ILE A 324 8.00 11.31 2.22
C ILE A 324 9.13 12.00 2.99
N PRO A 325 10.33 12.22 2.41
CA PRO A 325 11.36 13.03 3.04
C PRO A 325 10.77 14.43 3.27
N THR A 326 10.84 14.90 4.50
CA THR A 326 10.43 16.28 4.84
C THR A 326 11.68 17.14 4.91
N TYR A 327 11.64 18.22 4.17
CA TYR A 327 12.66 19.27 4.27
C TYR A 327 12.52 19.97 5.62
N ASP A 328 13.61 20.08 6.37
CA ASP A 328 13.69 20.91 7.57
C ASP A 328 14.15 22.30 7.16
N GLU A 329 13.24 23.27 7.23
CA GLU A 329 13.55 24.66 6.88
C GLU A 329 14.52 25.31 7.87
N ASP A 330 14.56 24.85 9.12
CA ASP A 330 15.42 25.41 10.17
C ASP A 330 16.88 24.94 10.03
N ASP A 331 17.11 23.71 9.61
CA ASP A 331 18.45 23.14 9.43
C ASP A 331 18.92 23.13 7.96
N GLY A 332 18.05 23.47 7.01
CA GLY A 332 18.35 23.45 5.58
C GLY A 332 18.67 22.06 5.01
N GLN A 333 18.28 21.03 5.71
CA GLN A 333 18.53 19.62 5.35
C GLN A 333 17.23 18.84 5.24
N PHE A 334 17.23 17.84 4.37
CA PHE A 334 16.16 16.85 4.39
C PHE A 334 16.26 16.03 5.67
N ILE A 335 15.23 16.11 6.52
CA ILE A 335 15.13 15.18 7.64
C ILE A 335 14.91 13.81 7.05
N ARG A 336 15.97 13.01 7.03
CA ARG A 336 15.93 11.60 6.72
C ARG A 336 15.14 10.91 7.83
N ARG A 337 13.87 10.67 7.58
CA ARG A 337 13.11 9.75 8.42
C ARG A 337 13.52 8.35 8.02
N PRO A 338 13.84 7.46 8.96
CA PRO A 338 13.99 6.05 8.67
C PRO A 338 12.61 5.48 8.30
N ALA A 339 12.15 5.76 7.09
CA ALA A 339 10.98 5.12 6.54
C ALA A 339 11.41 3.73 6.07
N PRO A 340 10.70 2.66 6.44
CA PRO A 340 11.01 1.36 5.89
C PRO A 340 10.74 1.35 4.39
N PHE A 341 11.64 0.76 3.66
CA PHE A 341 11.47 0.43 2.27
C PHE A 341 10.97 -1.01 2.17
N VAL A 342 9.83 -1.19 1.52
CA VAL A 342 9.22 -2.51 1.32
C VAL A 342 9.47 -2.94 -0.12
N PRO A 343 9.96 -4.16 -0.38
CA PRO A 343 10.03 -4.70 -1.73
C PRO A 343 8.67 -4.63 -2.42
N SER A 344 8.64 -4.05 -3.60
CA SER A 344 7.40 -3.96 -4.38
C SER A 344 7.04 -5.31 -5.01
N LEU A 345 5.81 -5.43 -5.52
CA LEU A 345 5.42 -6.59 -6.31
C LEU A 345 6.33 -6.75 -7.54
N LYS A 346 6.71 -5.64 -8.21
CA LYS A 346 7.63 -5.64 -9.36
C LYS A 346 8.97 -6.27 -8.99
N LEU A 347 9.58 -5.86 -7.89
CA LEU A 347 10.82 -6.45 -7.40
C LEU A 347 10.64 -7.93 -7.06
N LEU A 348 9.64 -8.28 -6.27
CA LEU A 348 9.42 -9.65 -5.81
C LEU A 348 9.19 -10.62 -6.99
N LEU A 349 8.40 -10.24 -7.99
CA LEU A 349 8.18 -11.07 -9.19
C LEU A 349 9.44 -11.17 -10.07
N SER A 350 10.36 -10.20 -9.99
CA SER A 350 11.65 -10.29 -10.68
C SER A 350 12.67 -11.20 -9.95
N VAL A 351 12.44 -11.47 -8.66
CA VAL A 351 13.29 -12.33 -7.82
C VAL A 351 12.87 -13.79 -7.91
N TYR A 352 11.57 -14.09 -7.92
CA TYR A 352 10.98 -15.42 -7.82
C TYR A 352 10.22 -15.83 -9.08
#